data_7f530f257f8ad9db2ae5446d7df6bac0
#
_entry.id   7f530f257f8ad9db2ae5446d7df6bac0
#
_cell.length_a   1.000
_cell.length_b   1.000
_cell.length_c   1.000
_cell.angle_alpha   90.00
_cell.angle_beta   90.00
_cell.angle_gamma   90.00
#
_symmetry.space_group_name_H-M   'P 1'
#
loop_
_entity.id
_entity.type
_entity.pdbx_description
1 polymer ?
#
loop_
_entity_poly.entity_id
_entity_poly.type
_entity_poly.pdbx_seq_one_letter_code
_entity_poly.pdbx_strand_id
1 'polypeptide(L)'
;MKKSVFSLLTFIMLLCVSISCFANQPYKHPDYNLRTVKEIHITRIDNLEGEPSRSFKSDENVETKVLAAVLQTAGKQKLIATDETQKPLPEYHNDNNTGRKAFAPRDLEMRITVNHCGYSVVAVPGHFEDYTTQETHYYYDKDGKRHYWTEDVVRQRWVPESFHPYSQLSLIYNFYDLSDGTLVASFSDSRSREYENDPADGMLNRSLKDCFKKIFRK
;
A
#
# COMPACT_ATOMS: atom_id res chain seq x y z
N MET A 1 -36.99 -17.33 -1.48
CA MET A 1 -35.93 -16.77 -2.32
C MET A 1 -35.10 -15.65 -1.68
N LYS A 2 -35.61 -14.79 -0.76
CA LYS A 2 -34.85 -13.69 -0.15
C LYS A 2 -33.68 -14.12 0.78
N LYS A 3 -33.77 -15.28 1.46
CA LYS A 3 -32.72 -15.77 2.38
C LYS A 3 -31.45 -16.27 1.66
N SER A 4 -31.59 -16.81 0.44
CA SER A 4 -30.47 -17.34 -0.35
C SER A 4 -29.56 -16.25 -0.92
N VAL A 5 -30.13 -15.10 -1.29
CA VAL A 5 -29.37 -13.96 -1.85
C VAL A 5 -28.52 -13.28 -0.76
N PHE A 6 -29.06 -13.18 0.45
CA PHE A 6 -28.34 -12.60 1.58
C PHE A 6 -27.13 -13.45 2.00
N SER A 7 -27.26 -14.77 1.97
CA SER A 7 -26.16 -15.70 2.26
C SER A 7 -25.05 -15.63 1.20
N LEU A 8 -25.39 -15.44 -0.07
CA LEU A 8 -24.41 -15.31 -1.16
C LEU A 8 -23.64 -13.99 -1.06
N LEU A 9 -24.33 -12.89 -0.73
CA LEU A 9 -23.70 -11.57 -0.58
C LEU A 9 -22.70 -11.53 0.61
N THR A 10 -23.07 -12.16 1.74
CA THR A 10 -22.20 -12.27 2.91
C THR A 10 -20.97 -13.14 2.61
N PHE A 11 -21.14 -14.21 1.82
CA PHE A 11 -20.02 -15.06 1.43
C PHE A 11 -19.05 -14.35 0.48
N ILE A 12 -19.55 -13.54 -0.47
CA ILE A 12 -18.72 -12.73 -1.36
C ILE A 12 -17.99 -11.63 -0.58
N MET A 13 -18.65 -10.97 0.37
CA MET A 13 -17.97 -9.98 1.24
C MET A 13 -16.88 -10.62 2.11
N LEU A 14 -17.11 -11.82 2.67
CA LEU A 14 -16.08 -12.54 3.43
C LEU A 14 -14.90 -12.95 2.55
N LEU A 15 -15.13 -13.35 1.30
CA LEU A 15 -14.07 -13.66 0.34
C LEU A 15 -13.23 -12.41 -0.03
N CYS A 16 -13.87 -11.26 -0.23
CA CYS A 16 -13.15 -10.01 -0.52
C CYS A 16 -12.29 -9.54 0.66
N VAL A 17 -12.75 -9.72 1.90
CA VAL A 17 -11.98 -9.37 3.11
C VAL A 17 -10.78 -10.32 3.30
N SER A 18 -10.92 -11.61 2.96
CA SER A 18 -9.82 -12.57 3.07
C SER A 18 -8.72 -12.35 2.03
N ILE A 19 -9.05 -11.88 0.83
CA ILE A 19 -8.06 -11.59 -0.22
C ILE A 19 -7.20 -10.36 0.15
N SER A 20 -7.77 -9.35 0.80
CA SER A 20 -7.03 -8.16 1.22
C SER A 20 -6.06 -8.39 2.39
N CYS A 21 -6.25 -9.44 3.20
CA CYS A 21 -5.33 -9.78 4.30
C CYS A 21 -4.04 -10.50 3.85
N PHE A 22 -4.02 -11.13 2.67
CA PHE A 22 -2.83 -11.85 2.17
C PHE A 22 -1.82 -10.96 1.41
N ALA A 23 -2.24 -9.77 0.96
CA ALA A 23 -1.42 -8.91 0.10
C ALA A 23 -0.16 -8.33 0.76
N ASN A 24 -0.01 -8.38 2.08
CA ASN A 24 1.09 -7.74 2.82
C ASN A 24 2.00 -8.72 3.57
N GLN A 25 1.93 -10.02 3.31
CA GLN A 25 2.88 -10.96 3.90
C GLN A 25 4.13 -11.05 3.02
N PRO A 26 5.34 -10.90 3.58
CA PRO A 26 6.56 -11.03 2.81
C PRO A 26 6.79 -12.49 2.42
N TYR A 27 7.24 -12.70 1.19
CA TYR A 27 7.89 -13.94 0.83
C TYR A 27 9.28 -13.99 1.45
N LYS A 28 9.66 -15.13 2.01
CA LYS A 28 11.02 -15.42 2.48
C LYS A 28 11.37 -16.84 2.07
N HIS A 29 12.50 -16.99 1.43
CA HIS A 29 12.99 -18.30 1.07
C HIS A 29 13.35 -19.10 2.33
N PRO A 30 12.84 -20.33 2.52
CA PRO A 30 12.95 -21.08 3.77
C PRO A 30 14.40 -21.43 4.14
N ASP A 31 15.27 -21.60 3.16
CA ASP A 31 16.66 -22.03 3.37
C ASP A 31 17.61 -20.85 3.68
N TYR A 32 17.11 -19.60 3.65
CA TYR A 32 17.95 -18.41 3.85
C TYR A 32 17.74 -17.77 5.22
N ASN A 33 18.85 -17.53 5.93
CA ASN A 33 18.83 -16.78 7.19
C ASN A 33 19.10 -15.29 6.94
N LEU A 34 18.04 -14.52 6.73
CA LEU A 34 18.12 -13.08 6.42
C LEU A 34 18.61 -12.21 7.59
N ARG A 35 18.79 -12.77 8.79
CA ARG A 35 19.31 -12.03 9.96
C ARG A 35 20.80 -11.78 9.90
N THR A 36 21.51 -12.50 9.04
CA THR A 36 22.96 -12.37 8.85
C THR A 36 23.33 -11.29 7.86
N VAL A 37 22.36 -10.76 7.13
CA VAL A 37 22.54 -9.69 6.14
C VAL A 37 23.08 -8.44 6.81
N LYS A 38 24.11 -7.86 6.21
CA LYS A 38 24.77 -6.64 6.66
C LYS A 38 24.73 -5.53 5.63
N GLU A 39 24.76 -5.91 4.36
CA GLU A 39 24.83 -4.98 3.25
C GLU A 39 23.74 -5.26 2.21
N ILE A 40 23.23 -4.19 1.62
CA ILE A 40 22.23 -4.23 0.57
C ILE A 40 22.72 -3.36 -0.58
N HIS A 41 22.84 -3.94 -1.76
CA HIS A 41 23.22 -3.27 -2.99
C HIS A 41 21.96 -2.95 -3.78
N ILE A 42 21.64 -1.66 -3.93
CA ILE A 42 20.49 -1.22 -4.70
C ILE A 42 20.93 -1.13 -6.14
N THR A 43 20.53 -2.13 -6.95
CA THR A 43 21.01 -2.24 -8.34
C THR A 43 19.99 -1.69 -9.35
N ARG A 44 18.72 -1.64 -8.97
CA ARG A 44 17.68 -1.23 -9.90
C ARG A 44 16.46 -0.63 -9.20
N ILE A 45 15.96 0.46 -9.77
CA ILE A 45 14.67 1.05 -9.43
C ILE A 45 13.90 1.23 -10.74
N ASP A 46 12.87 0.41 -10.94
CA ASP A 46 12.01 0.48 -12.12
C ASP A 46 10.76 1.29 -11.80
N ASN A 47 10.57 2.39 -12.48
CA ASN A 47 9.34 3.17 -12.41
C ASN A 47 8.44 2.78 -13.59
N LEU A 48 7.35 2.07 -13.33
CA LEU A 48 6.42 1.59 -14.35
C LEU A 48 5.36 2.63 -14.76
N GLU A 49 5.21 3.70 -14.02
CA GLU A 49 4.28 4.78 -14.38
C GLU A 49 4.73 5.63 -15.57
N GLY A 50 6.02 5.56 -15.93
CA GLY A 50 6.61 6.22 -17.11
C GLY A 50 6.79 7.72 -16.95
N GLU A 51 5.77 8.52 -17.11
CA GLU A 51 5.81 9.97 -16.88
C GLU A 51 5.53 10.28 -15.40
N PRO A 52 6.24 11.24 -14.79
CA PRO A 52 5.88 11.68 -13.44
C PRO A 52 4.42 12.10 -13.47
N SER A 53 3.58 11.36 -12.75
CA SER A 53 2.20 11.83 -12.58
C SER A 53 2.30 13.27 -12.09
N ARG A 54 1.54 14.20 -12.68
CA ARG A 54 1.58 15.65 -12.45
C ARG A 54 1.40 16.09 -10.97
N SER A 55 1.58 15.16 -10.08
CA SER A 55 1.18 15.19 -8.68
C SER A 55 2.32 15.38 -7.69
N PHE A 56 3.56 15.36 -8.10
CA PHE A 56 4.63 15.74 -7.19
C PHE A 56 4.75 17.26 -7.14
N LYS A 57 4.67 17.82 -5.93
CA LYS A 57 4.92 19.25 -5.68
C LYS A 57 6.41 19.62 -5.89
N SER A 58 7.27 18.62 -6.07
CA SER A 58 8.71 18.79 -6.32
C SER A 58 9.06 18.21 -7.68
N ASP A 59 9.94 18.88 -8.40
CA ASP A 59 10.51 18.41 -9.68
C ASP A 59 11.47 17.20 -9.51
N GLU A 60 11.54 16.62 -8.30
CA GLU A 60 12.41 15.48 -8.03
C GLU A 60 11.85 14.21 -8.64
N ASN A 61 12.72 13.47 -9.32
CA ASN A 61 12.42 12.17 -9.87
C ASN A 61 12.05 11.18 -8.76
N VAL A 62 10.99 10.37 -8.98
CA VAL A 62 10.51 9.32 -8.07
C VAL A 62 11.62 8.35 -7.68
N GLU A 63 12.44 7.94 -8.64
CA GLU A 63 13.55 7.01 -8.42
C GLU A 63 14.57 7.59 -7.44
N THR A 64 14.92 8.86 -7.58
CA THR A 64 15.83 9.56 -6.66
C THR A 64 15.26 9.64 -5.25
N LYS A 65 13.97 9.92 -5.10
CA LYS A 65 13.29 9.93 -3.79
C LYS A 65 13.26 8.56 -3.15
N VAL A 66 12.94 7.53 -3.93
CA VAL A 66 12.92 6.14 -3.46
C VAL A 66 14.32 5.73 -3.00
N LEU A 67 15.35 6.00 -3.81
CA LEU A 67 16.74 5.71 -3.47
C LEU A 67 17.15 6.39 -2.15
N ALA A 68 16.93 7.69 -2.04
CA ALA A 68 17.27 8.45 -0.84
C ALA A 68 16.55 7.90 0.42
N ALA A 69 15.28 7.54 0.29
CA ALA A 69 14.51 6.95 1.39
C ALA A 69 15.01 5.56 1.79
N VAL A 70 15.44 4.72 0.83
CA VAL A 70 16.05 3.41 1.11
C VAL A 70 17.35 3.57 1.87
N LEU A 71 18.27 4.41 1.39
CA LEU A 71 19.56 4.67 2.04
C LEU A 71 19.37 5.16 3.48
N GLN A 72 18.45 6.10 3.69
CA GLN A 72 18.14 6.61 5.03
C GLN A 72 17.55 5.52 5.94
N THR A 73 16.63 4.71 5.41
CA THR A 73 15.94 3.69 6.21
C THR A 73 16.87 2.53 6.56
N ALA A 74 17.71 2.08 5.64
CA ALA A 74 18.73 1.05 5.89
C ALA A 74 19.67 1.48 7.01
N GLY A 75 20.19 2.70 6.98
CA GLY A 75 21.04 3.23 8.03
C GLY A 75 20.39 3.22 9.41
N LYS A 76 19.10 3.57 9.52
CA LYS A 76 18.32 3.46 10.76
C LYS A 76 18.15 2.03 11.26
N GLN A 77 18.24 1.04 10.38
CA GLN A 77 18.15 -0.39 10.70
C GLN A 77 19.54 -1.05 10.93
N LYS A 78 20.62 -0.27 10.90
CA LYS A 78 22.01 -0.73 11.00
C LYS A 78 22.42 -1.66 9.84
N LEU A 79 21.84 -1.46 8.68
CA LEU A 79 22.23 -2.08 7.42
C LEU A 79 23.03 -1.07 6.61
N ILE A 80 24.08 -1.56 5.95
CA ILE A 80 24.81 -0.77 4.97
C ILE A 80 24.02 -0.86 3.66
N ALA A 81 23.70 0.27 3.05
CA ALA A 81 23.07 0.29 1.74
C ALA A 81 23.95 1.06 0.77
N THR A 82 24.23 0.45 -0.37
CA THR A 82 25.09 0.99 -1.42
C THR A 82 24.28 1.21 -2.68
N ASP A 83 24.38 2.40 -3.25
CA ASP A 83 23.78 2.71 -4.55
C ASP A 83 24.64 2.15 -5.68
N GLU A 84 24.08 1.23 -6.44
CA GLU A 84 24.68 0.62 -7.62
C GLU A 84 23.79 0.72 -8.85
N THR A 85 22.79 1.60 -8.83
CA THR A 85 21.81 1.77 -9.93
C THR A 85 22.44 2.16 -11.27
N GLN A 86 23.64 2.73 -11.23
CA GLN A 86 24.39 3.13 -12.42
C GLN A 86 25.38 2.05 -12.90
N LYS A 87 25.52 0.95 -12.16
CA LYS A 87 26.41 -0.15 -12.55
C LYS A 87 25.64 -1.17 -13.40
N PRO A 88 26.33 -1.95 -14.25
CA PRO A 88 25.72 -3.08 -14.91
C PRO A 88 25.21 -4.08 -13.86
N LEU A 89 24.13 -4.78 -14.18
CA LEU A 89 23.58 -5.81 -13.29
C LEU A 89 24.64 -6.88 -13.02
N PRO A 90 24.71 -7.42 -11.78
CA PRO A 90 25.64 -8.48 -11.43
C PRO A 90 25.50 -9.70 -12.36
N GLU A 91 26.62 -10.25 -12.81
CA GLU A 91 26.62 -11.56 -13.47
C GLU A 91 26.59 -12.65 -12.40
N TYR A 92 25.51 -13.42 -12.35
CA TYR A 92 25.40 -14.51 -11.39
C TYR A 92 26.11 -15.77 -11.87
N HIS A 93 26.96 -16.32 -11.03
CA HIS A 93 27.63 -17.59 -11.28
C HIS A 93 26.74 -18.69 -10.68
N ASN A 94 26.12 -19.47 -11.55
CA ASN A 94 25.25 -20.57 -11.17
C ASN A 94 26.09 -21.80 -10.79
N ASP A 95 26.77 -21.77 -9.65
CA ASP A 95 27.43 -22.91 -9.09
C ASP A 95 26.37 -23.88 -8.53
N ASN A 96 26.01 -24.88 -9.33
CA ASN A 96 25.04 -25.94 -8.99
C ASN A 96 25.52 -26.82 -7.81
N ASN A 97 26.06 -26.23 -6.76
CA ASN A 97 26.55 -26.95 -5.60
C ASN A 97 25.41 -27.14 -4.58
N THR A 98 24.62 -28.18 -4.78
CA THR A 98 23.42 -28.58 -4.07
C THR A 98 23.66 -29.17 -2.68
N GLY A 99 24.57 -28.63 -1.90
CA GLY A 99 24.64 -28.92 -0.48
C GLY A 99 23.67 -28.06 0.30
N ARG A 100 22.48 -28.56 0.66
CA ARG A 100 21.44 -27.89 1.45
C ARG A 100 21.93 -27.55 2.86
N LYS A 101 22.81 -26.56 2.98
CA LYS A 101 23.07 -25.85 4.24
C LYS A 101 22.25 -24.57 4.19
N ALA A 102 21.58 -24.20 5.30
CA ALA A 102 20.92 -22.91 5.42
C ALA A 102 21.91 -21.80 5.01
N PHE A 103 21.63 -21.11 3.91
CA PHE A 103 22.47 -20.04 3.42
C PHE A 103 22.37 -18.85 4.36
N ALA A 104 23.50 -18.28 4.72
CA ALA A 104 23.61 -17.10 5.56
C ALA A 104 24.24 -15.96 4.74
N PRO A 105 23.48 -15.36 3.81
CA PRO A 105 24.00 -14.30 2.96
C PRO A 105 24.42 -13.12 3.83
N ARG A 106 25.54 -12.49 3.47
CA ARG A 106 25.97 -11.24 4.11
C ARG A 106 25.48 -10.04 3.34
N ASP A 107 25.40 -10.20 2.02
CA ASP A 107 25.15 -9.14 1.08
C ASP A 107 24.00 -9.54 0.15
N LEU A 108 23.04 -8.66 -0.06
CA LEU A 108 21.90 -8.87 -0.94
C LEU A 108 21.83 -7.79 -2.00
N GLU A 109 21.37 -8.17 -3.16
CA GLU A 109 20.91 -7.25 -4.15
C GLU A 109 19.45 -6.86 -3.86
N MET A 110 19.12 -5.57 -3.96
CA MET A 110 17.76 -5.06 -3.85
C MET A 110 17.31 -4.41 -5.16
N ARG A 111 16.22 -4.91 -5.70
CA ARG A 111 15.51 -4.29 -6.84
C ARG A 111 14.16 -3.81 -6.39
N ILE A 112 13.80 -2.61 -6.81
CA ILE A 112 12.56 -1.95 -6.44
C ILE A 112 11.76 -1.69 -7.71
N THR A 113 10.49 -2.09 -7.69
CA THR A 113 9.54 -1.74 -8.75
C THR A 113 8.52 -0.77 -8.18
N VAL A 114 8.43 0.41 -8.75
CA VAL A 114 7.45 1.42 -8.45
C VAL A 114 6.29 1.26 -9.43
N ASN A 115 5.18 0.68 -8.97
CA ASN A 115 3.98 0.58 -9.79
C ASN A 115 3.18 1.89 -9.76
N HIS A 116 3.19 2.56 -8.61
CA HIS A 116 2.55 3.86 -8.43
C HIS A 116 3.20 4.61 -7.27
N CYS A 117 3.49 5.89 -7.46
CA CYS A 117 3.95 6.79 -6.41
C CYS A 117 3.54 8.22 -6.76
N GLY A 118 2.34 8.60 -6.37
CA GLY A 118 1.80 9.90 -6.72
C GLY A 118 0.45 10.15 -6.05
N TYR A 119 -0.31 11.11 -6.57
CA TYR A 119 -1.70 11.24 -6.21
C TYR A 119 -2.61 11.18 -7.44
N SER A 120 -3.82 10.73 -7.26
CA SER A 120 -4.89 10.75 -8.26
C SER A 120 -6.07 11.53 -7.72
N VAL A 121 -6.87 12.07 -8.61
CA VAL A 121 -8.14 12.71 -8.26
C VAL A 121 -9.26 11.80 -8.73
N VAL A 122 -10.08 11.35 -7.79
CA VAL A 122 -11.26 10.53 -8.09
C VAL A 122 -12.48 11.45 -8.14
N ALA A 123 -13.13 11.50 -9.29
CA ALA A 123 -14.40 12.18 -9.44
C ALA A 123 -15.52 11.29 -8.88
N VAL A 124 -16.29 11.81 -7.93
CA VAL A 124 -17.52 11.18 -7.44
C VAL A 124 -18.67 11.87 -8.14
N PRO A 125 -19.39 11.17 -9.03
CA PRO A 125 -20.52 11.77 -9.76
C PRO A 125 -21.57 12.29 -8.81
N GLY A 126 -22.26 13.36 -9.21
CA GLY A 126 -23.41 13.86 -8.49
C GLY A 126 -24.49 12.77 -8.35
N HIS A 127 -25.07 12.66 -7.18
CA HIS A 127 -26.05 11.63 -6.84
C HIS A 127 -27.07 12.13 -5.83
N PHE A 128 -28.18 11.41 -5.73
CA PHE A 128 -29.15 11.64 -4.66
C PHE A 128 -28.78 10.81 -3.45
N GLU A 129 -28.79 11.45 -2.28
CA GLU A 129 -28.54 10.80 -0.98
C GLU A 129 -29.81 10.89 -0.13
N ASP A 130 -30.21 9.75 0.43
CA ASP A 130 -31.30 9.72 1.39
C ASP A 130 -30.80 10.14 2.77
N TYR A 131 -31.50 11.04 3.41
CA TYR A 131 -31.23 11.44 4.79
C TYR A 131 -32.50 11.47 5.61
N THR A 132 -32.39 11.15 6.88
CA THR A 132 -33.51 11.13 7.80
C THR A 132 -33.60 12.44 8.57
N THR A 133 -34.77 13.05 8.60
CA THR A 133 -35.07 14.21 9.42
C THR A 133 -36.20 13.88 10.37
N GLN A 134 -36.21 14.52 11.54
CA GLN A 134 -37.32 14.42 12.47
C GLN A 134 -38.29 15.56 12.22
N GLU A 135 -39.55 15.24 11.94
CA GLU A 135 -40.63 16.20 11.82
C GLU A 135 -41.52 16.12 13.07
N THR A 136 -41.79 17.29 13.66
CA THR A 136 -42.68 17.38 14.81
C THR A 136 -44.06 17.83 14.31
N HIS A 137 -45.02 16.98 14.56
CA HIS A 137 -46.41 17.23 14.24
C HIS A 137 -47.17 17.54 15.54
N TYR A 138 -48.35 18.17 15.39
CA TYR A 138 -49.20 18.42 16.53
C TYR A 138 -50.67 18.29 16.16
N TYR A 139 -51.50 17.99 17.16
CA TYR A 139 -52.94 18.05 17.06
C TYR A 139 -53.53 18.63 18.36
N TYR A 140 -54.75 19.12 18.29
CA TYR A 140 -55.50 19.56 19.44
C TYR A 140 -56.52 18.49 19.81
N ASP A 141 -56.62 18.14 21.08
CA ASP A 141 -57.67 17.25 21.59
C ASP A 141 -59.00 17.98 21.72
N LYS A 142 -60.03 17.26 22.20
CA LYS A 142 -61.40 17.78 22.37
C LYS A 142 -61.48 18.93 23.37
N ASP A 143 -60.50 18.98 24.28
CA ASP A 143 -60.41 20.00 25.35
C ASP A 143 -59.53 21.18 24.92
N GLY A 144 -59.07 21.21 23.69
CA GLY A 144 -58.24 22.26 23.10
C GLY A 144 -56.78 22.19 23.51
N LYS A 145 -56.32 21.07 24.12
CA LYS A 145 -54.95 20.87 24.53
C LYS A 145 -54.12 20.37 23.37
N ARG A 146 -52.94 20.97 23.18
CA ARG A 146 -52.01 20.65 22.11
C ARG A 146 -51.14 19.45 22.49
N HIS A 147 -51.10 18.47 21.58
CA HIS A 147 -50.27 17.27 21.69
C HIS A 147 -49.25 17.24 20.56
N TYR A 148 -48.07 16.70 20.81
CA TYR A 148 -46.98 16.62 19.84
C TYR A 148 -46.56 15.15 19.68
N TRP A 149 -46.16 14.78 18.44
CA TRP A 149 -45.41 13.57 18.17
C TRP A 149 -44.33 13.87 17.16
N THR A 150 -43.30 13.07 17.18
CA THR A 150 -42.15 13.17 16.26
C THR A 150 -42.15 11.96 15.34
N GLU A 151 -41.94 12.18 14.07
CA GLU A 151 -41.86 11.16 13.05
C GLU A 151 -40.53 11.32 12.29
N ASP A 152 -39.87 10.19 12.00
CA ASP A 152 -38.70 10.18 11.16
C ASP A 152 -39.12 10.14 9.70
N VAL A 153 -38.78 11.19 8.95
CA VAL A 153 -39.13 11.32 7.53
C VAL A 153 -37.86 11.19 6.71
N VAL A 154 -37.85 10.25 5.77
CA VAL A 154 -36.76 10.10 4.79
C VAL A 154 -36.96 11.12 3.67
N ARG A 155 -35.92 11.92 3.44
CA ARG A 155 -35.89 12.92 2.38
C ARG A 155 -34.69 12.67 1.48
N GLN A 156 -34.73 13.14 0.26
CA GLN A 156 -33.63 13.09 -0.69
C GLN A 156 -33.03 14.47 -0.88
N ARG A 157 -31.70 14.51 -0.90
CA ARG A 157 -30.97 15.71 -1.30
C ARG A 157 -30.03 15.38 -2.47
N TRP A 158 -29.86 16.33 -3.34
CA TRP A 158 -28.86 16.26 -4.38
C TRP A 158 -27.48 16.57 -3.79
N VAL A 159 -26.53 15.64 -3.94
CA VAL A 159 -25.11 15.84 -3.65
C VAL A 159 -24.44 16.12 -4.99
N PRO A 160 -23.84 17.30 -5.19
CA PRO A 160 -23.18 17.64 -6.44
C PRO A 160 -21.91 16.78 -6.64
N GLU A 161 -21.43 16.73 -7.88
CA GLU A 161 -20.15 16.13 -8.21
C GLU A 161 -19.04 16.71 -7.33
N SER A 162 -18.19 15.84 -6.82
CA SER A 162 -17.05 16.22 -5.99
C SER A 162 -15.79 15.51 -6.45
N PHE A 163 -14.64 16.15 -6.21
CA PHE A 163 -13.32 15.65 -6.58
C PHE A 163 -12.51 15.39 -5.32
N HIS A 164 -12.12 14.14 -5.12
CA HIS A 164 -11.37 13.71 -3.95
C HIS A 164 -9.93 13.36 -4.33
N PRO A 165 -8.94 14.09 -3.83
CA PRO A 165 -7.54 13.77 -4.05
C PRO A 165 -7.12 12.59 -3.15
N TYR A 166 -6.43 11.62 -3.74
CA TYR A 166 -5.84 10.47 -3.05
C TYR A 166 -4.35 10.41 -3.28
N SER A 167 -3.58 10.38 -2.20
CA SER A 167 -2.18 10.00 -2.26
C SER A 167 -2.08 8.48 -2.33
N GLN A 168 -1.33 7.96 -3.30
CA GLN A 168 -1.21 6.52 -3.58
C GLN A 168 0.26 6.12 -3.67
N LEU A 169 0.56 4.94 -3.14
CA LEU A 169 1.87 4.32 -3.20
C LEU A 169 1.68 2.82 -3.45
N SER A 170 2.37 2.27 -4.46
CA SER A 170 2.42 0.83 -4.72
C SER A 170 3.83 0.44 -5.14
N LEU A 171 4.49 -0.36 -4.32
CA LEU A 171 5.89 -0.75 -4.48
C LEU A 171 6.06 -2.25 -4.30
N ILE A 172 7.04 -2.80 -5.01
CA ILE A 172 7.54 -4.16 -4.81
C ILE A 172 9.03 -4.08 -4.53
N TYR A 173 9.47 -4.74 -3.45
CA TYR A 173 10.86 -4.85 -3.04
C TYR A 173 11.30 -6.31 -3.19
N ASN A 174 12.23 -6.58 -4.07
CA ASN A 174 12.79 -7.89 -4.30
C ASN A 174 14.25 -7.93 -3.83
N PHE A 175 14.60 -8.98 -3.08
CA PHE A 175 15.95 -9.21 -2.56
C PHE A 175 16.49 -10.49 -3.14
N TYR A 176 17.67 -10.41 -3.74
CA TYR A 176 18.35 -11.54 -4.37
C TYR A 176 19.68 -11.79 -3.68
N ASP A 177 20.09 -13.04 -3.61
CA ASP A 177 21.46 -13.39 -3.21
C ASP A 177 22.42 -12.92 -4.31
N LEU A 178 23.44 -12.14 -3.92
CA LEU A 178 24.44 -11.64 -4.88
C LEU A 178 25.30 -12.73 -5.50
N SER A 179 25.40 -13.91 -4.85
CA SER A 179 26.25 -14.98 -5.32
C SER A 179 25.66 -15.75 -6.51
N ASP A 180 24.33 -15.97 -6.49
CA ASP A 180 23.67 -16.85 -7.47
C ASP A 180 22.40 -16.26 -8.11
N GLY A 181 21.97 -15.07 -7.68
CA GLY A 181 20.78 -14.42 -8.18
C GLY A 181 19.45 -15.03 -7.70
N THR A 182 19.49 -15.89 -6.69
CA THR A 182 18.27 -16.48 -6.13
C THR A 182 17.41 -15.43 -5.43
N LEU A 183 16.11 -15.38 -5.73
CA LEU A 183 15.17 -14.54 -4.99
C LEU A 183 15.01 -15.07 -3.57
N VAL A 184 15.55 -14.36 -2.59
CA VAL A 184 15.54 -14.76 -1.18
C VAL A 184 14.42 -14.13 -0.38
N ALA A 185 13.94 -12.97 -0.80
CA ALA A 185 12.76 -12.33 -0.18
C ALA A 185 12.07 -11.38 -1.15
N SER A 186 10.77 -11.21 -0.94
CA SER A 186 9.97 -10.21 -1.65
C SER A 186 8.93 -9.62 -0.71
N PHE A 187 8.71 -8.32 -0.84
CA PHE A 187 7.67 -7.61 -0.10
C PHE A 187 6.97 -6.63 -1.04
N SER A 188 5.65 -6.72 -1.11
CA SER A 188 4.81 -5.77 -1.82
C SER A 188 4.03 -4.94 -0.81
N ASP A 189 3.89 -3.65 -1.09
CA ASP A 189 3.12 -2.74 -0.27
C ASP A 189 2.31 -1.78 -1.16
N SER A 190 1.03 -1.64 -0.84
CA SER A 190 0.13 -0.72 -1.52
C SER A 190 -0.63 0.07 -0.47
N ARG A 191 -0.62 1.39 -0.60
CA ARG A 191 -1.24 2.32 0.34
C ARG A 191 -1.98 3.40 -0.42
N SER A 192 -3.13 3.78 0.09
CA SER A 192 -3.82 4.97 -0.38
C SER A 192 -4.36 5.77 0.80
N ARG A 193 -4.46 7.07 0.62
CA ARG A 193 -5.02 7.96 1.62
C ARG A 193 -5.71 9.13 0.91
N GLU A 194 -6.90 9.47 1.37
CA GLU A 194 -7.62 10.64 0.90
C GLU A 194 -6.96 11.92 1.46
N TYR A 195 -5.92 12.36 0.81
CA TYR A 195 -5.23 13.63 1.09
C TYR A 195 -4.31 14.00 -0.06
N GLU A 196 -4.16 15.30 -0.30
CA GLU A 196 -3.21 15.86 -1.24
C GLU A 196 -1.84 16.07 -0.56
N ASN A 197 -1.17 14.96 -0.21
CA ASN A 197 0.19 14.99 0.32
C ASN A 197 1.12 14.18 -0.57
N ASP A 198 2.40 14.60 -0.64
CA ASP A 198 3.41 13.81 -1.33
C ASP A 198 3.56 12.44 -0.66
N PRO A 199 3.20 11.32 -1.36
CA PRO A 199 3.30 9.99 -0.80
C PRO A 199 4.74 9.58 -0.50
N ALA A 200 5.74 10.19 -1.14
CA ALA A 200 7.14 9.92 -0.91
C ALA A 200 7.58 10.30 0.51
N ASP A 201 7.04 11.36 1.08
CA ASP A 201 7.47 11.84 2.40
C ASP A 201 6.98 10.97 3.56
N GLY A 202 5.78 10.44 3.49
CA GLY A 202 5.17 9.72 4.60
C GLY A 202 4.89 8.25 4.33
N MET A 203 4.28 7.92 3.20
CA MET A 203 3.90 6.54 2.86
C MET A 203 5.12 5.70 2.52
N LEU A 204 6.05 6.24 1.72
CA LEU A 204 7.28 5.57 1.31
C LEU A 204 8.13 5.20 2.53
N ASN A 205 8.35 6.13 3.45
CA ASN A 205 9.12 5.87 4.67
C ASN A 205 8.49 4.78 5.55
N ARG A 206 7.15 4.73 5.63
CA ARG A 206 6.44 3.66 6.35
C ARG A 206 6.54 2.33 5.62
N SER A 207 6.39 2.34 4.31
CA SER A 207 6.52 1.15 3.46
C SER A 207 7.89 0.50 3.64
N LEU A 208 8.96 1.28 3.52
CA LEU A 208 10.33 0.83 3.72
C LEU A 208 10.59 0.31 5.13
N LYS A 209 10.12 1.04 6.15
CA LYS A 209 10.23 0.59 7.54
C LYS A 209 9.55 -0.76 7.75
N ASP A 210 8.37 -0.96 7.18
CA ASP A 210 7.63 -2.22 7.29
C ASP A 210 8.31 -3.33 6.49
N CYS A 211 8.82 -3.06 5.29
CA CYS A 211 9.62 -3.97 4.50
C CYS A 211 10.83 -4.46 5.30
N PHE A 212 11.69 -3.57 5.74
CA PHE A 212 12.90 -3.93 6.49
C PHE A 212 12.58 -4.65 7.81
N LYS A 213 11.55 -4.21 8.52
CA LYS A 213 11.11 -4.88 9.74
C LYS A 213 10.61 -6.30 9.46
N LYS A 214 9.80 -6.49 8.43
CA LYS A 214 9.23 -7.79 8.10
C LYS A 214 10.26 -8.75 7.49
N ILE A 215 11.23 -8.25 6.71
CA ILE A 215 12.25 -9.08 6.05
C ILE A 215 13.37 -9.44 7.02
N PHE A 216 13.98 -8.49 7.71
CA PHE A 216 15.24 -8.67 8.44
C PHE A 216 15.08 -8.80 9.96
N ARG A 217 13.94 -8.44 10.54
CA ARG A 217 13.72 -8.59 11.98
C ARG A 217 13.07 -9.92 12.36
N LYS A 218 13.29 -10.26 13.63
CA LYS A 218 12.66 -11.39 14.35
C LYS A 218 11.19 -11.13 14.61
#